data_52283b753a114fd5d9fd711681bd882b
#
_entry.id   52283b753a114fd5d9fd711681bd882b
#
_cell.length_a   1.000
_cell.length_b   1.000
_cell.length_c   1.000
_cell.angle_alpha   90.00
_cell.angle_beta   90.00
_cell.angle_gamma   90.00
#
_symmetry.space_group_name_H-M   'P 1'
#
loop_
_entity.id
_entity.type
_entity.pdbx_description
1 polymer ?
#
loop_
_entity_poly.entity_id
_entity_poly.type
_entity_poly.pdbx_seq_one_letter_code
_entity_poly.pdbx_strand_id
1 'polypeptide(L)'
;MQTSMSPVYLPSLSERHFRRIETTRRPCKFILAGLGVASLAAFGISAHAADYQPVHCAVHAAYVGSPLHAPVDITATPPVPNKALPAETTRRLDVTYERIQAFTAASAITAAVAIPGKGLWQQTSAPTDAPRLFWASAGKTFTAVVILQLAEEGKLSLDDPVSLWVPDVPNGDVATVRDLLAHTSGLFSANEDLKAHADPRYRDPAANLAIARRHGAMFCPGGRWRYSNTGYDLLGEIVRKVDHRSIDVAITTRIIAPLGLTSMRALVPGGGAVGVAPLTAVHEKPIDPSWAGAAGPIVSDAADMTRFWAALLGGRLLSDGTVRTMARKLYPMFDPGTYYGLGIMVFDVTDDSRSIRWIGHAGGTPGASAVVAYSPSDNAIVAVALTGDAVSVPAANLLLKALGPPK
;
A
#
# COMPACT_ATOMS: atom_id res chain seq x y z
N MET A 1 -40.07 30.70 -1.43
CA MET A 1 -38.99 31.27 -2.28
C MET A 1 -37.72 30.48 -1.94
N GLN A 2 -37.44 29.48 -2.74
CA GLN A 2 -36.23 28.65 -2.64
C GLN A 2 -35.19 29.31 -3.53
N THR A 3 -34.06 29.73 -2.96
CA THR A 3 -32.88 30.13 -3.73
C THR A 3 -31.88 28.97 -3.75
N SER A 4 -31.73 28.34 -4.90
CA SER A 4 -30.72 27.34 -5.21
C SER A 4 -29.35 28.01 -5.27
N MET A 5 -28.42 27.57 -4.41
CA MET A 5 -26.99 27.87 -4.58
C MET A 5 -26.32 26.73 -5.36
N SER A 6 -25.79 27.06 -6.54
CA SER A 6 -24.93 26.19 -7.33
C SER A 6 -23.56 26.04 -6.67
N PRO A 7 -22.93 24.85 -6.74
CA PRO A 7 -21.59 24.66 -6.18
C PRO A 7 -20.54 25.36 -7.06
N VAL A 8 -19.67 26.15 -6.43
CA VAL A 8 -18.49 26.75 -7.05
C VAL A 8 -17.45 25.68 -7.27
N TYR A 9 -17.15 25.39 -8.52
CA TYR A 9 -16.09 24.48 -8.96
C TYR A 9 -14.74 25.19 -8.78
N LEU A 10 -13.89 24.71 -7.88
CA LEU A 10 -12.50 25.14 -7.79
C LEU A 10 -11.64 24.15 -8.62
N PRO A 11 -10.90 24.61 -9.63
CA PRO A 11 -10.04 23.75 -10.43
C PRO A 11 -8.86 23.24 -9.60
N SER A 12 -8.55 21.94 -9.76
CA SER A 12 -7.46 21.24 -9.07
C SER A 12 -6.09 21.86 -9.41
N LEU A 13 -5.17 21.85 -8.45
CA LEU A 13 -3.81 22.41 -8.56
C LEU A 13 -2.97 21.79 -9.71
N SER A 14 -3.42 20.70 -10.34
CA SER A 14 -2.78 20.08 -11.51
C SER A 14 -2.81 20.92 -12.78
N GLU A 15 -3.82 21.79 -12.94
CA GLU A 15 -3.93 22.61 -14.15
C GLU A 15 -3.02 23.84 -14.20
N ARG A 16 -2.49 24.28 -13.05
CA ARG A 16 -1.66 25.49 -13.02
C ARG A 16 -0.18 25.29 -13.36
N HIS A 17 0.34 24.07 -13.25
CA HIS A 17 1.74 23.78 -13.58
C HIS A 17 1.99 23.54 -15.08
N PHE A 18 0.95 23.22 -15.86
CA PHE A 18 1.08 22.91 -17.29
C PHE A 18 1.20 24.15 -18.22
N ARG A 19 0.94 25.36 -17.75
CA ARG A 19 0.95 26.55 -18.63
C ARG A 19 2.29 27.29 -18.75
N ARG A 20 3.37 26.83 -18.14
CA ARG A 20 4.66 27.56 -18.11
C ARG A 20 5.79 26.97 -18.94
N ILE A 21 5.56 25.91 -19.71
CA ILE A 21 6.58 25.27 -20.58
C ILE A 21 6.09 25.16 -22.04
N GLU A 22 5.31 26.12 -22.53
CA GLU A 22 5.00 26.22 -23.95
C GLU A 22 5.68 27.45 -24.55
N THR A 23 6.96 27.30 -24.91
CA THR A 23 7.50 28.00 -26.08
C THR A 23 8.61 27.14 -26.68
N THR A 24 8.37 26.75 -27.94
CA THR A 24 9.27 26.13 -28.92
C THR A 24 9.40 24.61 -28.88
N ARG A 25 8.47 23.91 -29.53
CA ARG A 25 8.62 22.86 -30.57
C ARG A 25 7.29 22.13 -30.79
N ARG A 26 6.98 21.80 -32.04
CA ARG A 26 5.65 21.30 -32.53
C ARG A 26 5.04 20.24 -31.62
N PRO A 27 3.72 20.32 -31.30
CA PRO A 27 3.08 19.43 -30.32
C PRO A 27 2.77 18.07 -30.95
N CYS A 28 3.42 17.02 -30.45
CA CYS A 28 2.76 15.73 -30.40
C CYS A 28 1.66 15.83 -29.32
N LYS A 29 0.39 15.77 -29.73
CA LYS A 29 -0.75 15.73 -28.82
C LYS A 29 -0.72 14.39 -28.05
N PHE A 30 -0.07 14.36 -26.91
CA PHE A 30 -0.32 13.34 -25.89
C PHE A 30 -1.41 13.88 -24.97
N ILE A 31 -2.63 13.41 -25.18
CA ILE A 31 -3.71 13.57 -24.21
C ILE A 31 -3.37 12.59 -23.06
N LEU A 32 -2.75 13.08 -21.99
CA LEU A 32 -2.77 12.41 -20.69
C LEU A 32 -4.22 12.53 -20.16
N ALA A 33 -5.06 11.55 -20.50
CA ALA A 33 -6.25 11.30 -19.70
C ALA A 33 -5.73 10.91 -18.32
N GLY A 34 -5.89 11.80 -17.35
CA GLY A 34 -5.36 11.63 -16.02
C GLY A 34 -6.00 10.41 -15.35
N LEU A 35 -5.22 9.38 -15.10
CA LEU A 35 -5.44 8.54 -13.93
C LEU A 35 -5.20 9.47 -12.73
N GLY A 36 -6.29 10.09 -12.26
CA GLY A 36 -6.31 10.81 -10.99
C GLY A 36 -6.18 9.82 -9.84
N VAL A 37 -5.03 9.16 -9.76
CA VAL A 37 -4.63 8.54 -8.51
C VAL A 37 -4.22 9.72 -7.66
N ALA A 38 -5.17 10.24 -6.88
CA ALA A 38 -4.87 11.17 -5.82
C ALA A 38 -3.66 10.62 -5.07
N SER A 39 -2.63 11.42 -4.98
CA SER A 39 -1.47 11.14 -4.17
C SER A 39 -1.95 10.57 -2.84
N LEU A 40 -1.63 9.31 -2.51
CA LEU A 40 -1.87 8.74 -1.18
C LEU A 40 -1.19 9.56 -0.07
N ALA A 41 -0.35 10.51 -0.43
CA ALA A 41 0.26 11.48 0.45
C ALA A 41 -0.66 12.65 0.80
N ALA A 42 -1.63 12.99 -0.06
CA ALA A 42 -2.68 13.93 0.26
C ALA A 42 -3.92 13.16 0.76
N PHE A 43 -3.82 12.46 1.87
CA PHE A 43 -4.98 12.32 2.73
C PHE A 43 -5.33 13.73 3.19
N GLY A 44 -6.04 14.45 2.31
CA GLY A 44 -6.72 15.64 2.74
C GLY A 44 -7.42 15.28 4.02
N ILE A 45 -7.04 15.93 5.11
CA ILE A 45 -7.79 15.92 6.34
C ILE A 45 -9.16 16.43 5.92
N SER A 46 -10.01 15.49 5.47
CA SER A 46 -11.39 15.80 5.17
C SER A 46 -11.96 16.40 6.44
N ALA A 47 -12.45 17.63 6.37
CA ALA A 47 -13.10 18.35 7.46
C ALA A 47 -14.28 17.58 8.10
N HIS A 48 -14.48 16.34 7.75
CA HIS A 48 -15.54 15.44 8.23
C HIS A 48 -15.15 14.59 9.45
N ALA A 49 -13.94 14.74 10.01
CA ALA A 49 -13.58 14.05 11.26
C ALA A 49 -14.24 14.65 12.52
N ALA A 50 -14.88 15.83 12.40
CA ALA A 50 -15.35 16.58 13.55
C ALA A 50 -16.76 16.20 14.06
N ASP A 51 -17.59 15.49 13.27
CA ASP A 51 -19.03 15.38 13.58
C ASP A 51 -19.57 13.96 13.76
N TYR A 52 -18.72 12.91 13.79
CA TYR A 52 -19.27 11.59 14.09
C TYR A 52 -19.38 11.35 15.61
N GLN A 53 -20.46 10.71 16.03
CA GLN A 53 -20.61 10.26 17.41
C GLN A 53 -20.01 8.85 17.54
N PRO A 54 -19.16 8.60 18.55
CA PRO A 54 -18.65 7.26 18.84
C PRO A 54 -19.77 6.24 19.00
N VAL A 55 -19.61 5.09 18.37
CA VAL A 55 -20.62 4.02 18.45
C VAL A 55 -20.13 2.85 19.31
N HIS A 56 -21.04 2.32 20.12
CA HIS A 56 -20.85 1.06 20.88
C HIS A 56 -21.75 -0.01 20.28
N CYS A 57 -21.17 -1.15 19.96
CA CYS A 57 -21.83 -2.22 19.22
C CYS A 57 -21.79 -3.52 20.00
N ALA A 58 -22.95 -4.15 20.15
CA ALA A 58 -23.07 -5.45 20.82
C ALA A 58 -22.83 -6.63 19.86
N VAL A 59 -22.93 -6.39 18.54
CA VAL A 59 -22.79 -7.42 17.51
C VAL A 59 -22.10 -6.86 16.27
N HIS A 60 -21.51 -7.76 15.49
CA HIS A 60 -20.94 -7.45 14.18
C HIS A 60 -22.04 -7.00 13.20
N ALA A 61 -21.81 -5.92 12.46
CA ALA A 61 -22.81 -5.34 11.58
C ALA A 61 -22.72 -5.94 10.16
N ALA A 62 -23.86 -6.02 9.48
CA ALA A 62 -23.86 -6.24 8.03
C ALA A 62 -23.27 -5.02 7.32
N TYR A 63 -22.52 -5.26 6.24
CA TYR A 63 -21.92 -4.21 5.44
C TYR A 63 -22.99 -3.39 4.71
N VAL A 64 -22.95 -2.07 4.89
CA VAL A 64 -23.88 -1.11 4.29
C VAL A 64 -23.18 -0.01 3.49
N GLY A 65 -21.92 -0.22 3.12
CA GLY A 65 -21.15 0.71 2.28
C GLY A 65 -21.46 0.57 0.79
N SER A 66 -20.64 1.19 -0.05
CA SER A 66 -20.71 1.02 -1.51
C SER A 66 -20.60 -0.45 -1.92
N PRO A 67 -21.17 -0.86 -3.07
CA PRO A 67 -21.14 -2.26 -3.49
C PRO A 67 -19.73 -2.85 -3.50
N LEU A 68 -19.59 -4.07 -2.97
CA LEU A 68 -18.33 -4.81 -3.00
C LEU A 68 -17.96 -5.16 -4.44
N HIS A 69 -16.67 -5.17 -4.74
CA HIS A 69 -16.18 -5.74 -5.99
C HIS A 69 -16.32 -7.27 -5.96
N ALA A 70 -16.54 -7.88 -7.11
CA ALA A 70 -16.52 -9.33 -7.25
C ALA A 70 -15.17 -9.90 -6.80
N PRO A 71 -15.12 -11.11 -6.23
CA PRO A 71 -13.87 -11.77 -5.91
C PRO A 71 -12.92 -11.81 -7.12
N VAL A 72 -11.63 -11.56 -6.86
CA VAL A 72 -10.60 -11.72 -7.88
C VAL A 72 -9.90 -13.05 -7.65
N ASP A 73 -9.88 -13.89 -8.69
CA ASP A 73 -9.17 -15.15 -8.62
C ASP A 73 -7.66 -14.90 -8.72
N ILE A 74 -6.94 -15.36 -7.71
CA ILE A 74 -5.49 -15.32 -7.67
C ILE A 74 -5.01 -16.74 -7.97
N THR A 75 -4.66 -16.98 -9.23
CA THR A 75 -4.04 -18.23 -9.63
C THR A 75 -2.56 -18.23 -9.30
N ALA A 76 -2.04 -19.40 -8.89
CA ALA A 76 -0.63 -19.56 -8.60
C ALA A 76 0.23 -19.16 -9.81
N THR A 77 1.18 -18.25 -9.61
CA THR A 77 2.11 -17.84 -10.65
C THR A 77 3.36 -18.73 -10.64
N PRO A 78 3.93 -19.09 -11.82
CA PRO A 78 5.22 -19.74 -11.87
C PRO A 78 6.32 -18.91 -11.20
N PRO A 79 7.38 -19.53 -10.67
CA PRO A 79 8.48 -18.79 -10.08
C PRO A 79 9.16 -17.87 -11.11
N VAL A 80 9.71 -16.76 -10.63
CA VAL A 80 10.51 -15.84 -11.45
C VAL A 80 11.96 -16.34 -11.46
N PRO A 81 12.50 -16.73 -12.63
CA PRO A 81 13.90 -17.15 -12.72
C PRO A 81 14.86 -15.97 -12.41
N ASN A 82 15.97 -16.27 -11.76
CA ASN A 82 17.01 -15.26 -11.50
C ASN A 82 17.92 -15.07 -12.74
N LYS A 83 17.31 -14.59 -13.83
CA LYS A 83 17.99 -14.23 -15.08
C LYS A 83 17.39 -12.97 -15.68
N ALA A 84 18.16 -12.28 -16.51
CA ALA A 84 17.68 -11.09 -17.21
C ALA A 84 16.54 -11.42 -18.17
N LEU A 85 15.66 -10.45 -18.39
CA LEU A 85 14.68 -10.49 -19.47
C LEU A 85 15.36 -10.44 -20.84
N PRO A 86 14.68 -10.82 -21.95
CA PRO A 86 15.22 -10.70 -23.30
C PRO A 86 15.72 -9.28 -23.60
N ALA A 87 16.83 -9.16 -24.33
CA ALA A 87 17.53 -7.89 -24.59
C ALA A 87 16.61 -6.79 -25.14
N GLU A 88 15.67 -7.14 -26.03
CA GLU A 88 14.72 -6.18 -26.60
C GLU A 88 13.75 -5.65 -25.52
N THR A 89 13.26 -6.51 -24.64
CA THR A 89 12.39 -6.13 -23.51
C THR A 89 13.16 -5.25 -22.54
N THR A 90 14.38 -5.65 -22.18
CA THR A 90 15.28 -4.88 -21.32
C THR A 90 15.48 -3.46 -21.85
N ARG A 91 15.84 -3.32 -23.13
CA ARG A 91 16.07 -2.01 -23.76
C ARG A 91 14.83 -1.10 -23.71
N ARG A 92 13.63 -1.64 -23.96
CA ARG A 92 12.39 -0.85 -23.84
C ARG A 92 12.12 -0.40 -22.41
N LEU A 93 12.40 -1.25 -21.45
CA LEU A 93 12.25 -0.91 -20.03
C LEU A 93 13.29 0.13 -19.59
N ASP A 94 14.54 0.03 -20.05
CA ASP A 94 15.59 1.03 -19.78
C ASP A 94 15.20 2.42 -20.29
N VAL A 95 14.77 2.53 -21.55
CA VAL A 95 14.30 3.79 -22.12
C VAL A 95 13.08 4.34 -21.36
N THR A 96 12.19 3.46 -20.90
CA THR A 96 11.03 3.88 -20.11
C THR A 96 11.45 4.36 -18.74
N TYR A 97 12.41 3.71 -18.09
CA TYR A 97 12.94 4.13 -16.79
C TYR A 97 13.59 5.52 -16.86
N GLU A 98 14.41 5.80 -17.88
CA GLU A 98 14.98 7.13 -18.10
C GLU A 98 13.90 8.22 -18.23
N ARG A 99 12.80 7.92 -18.94
CA ARG A 99 11.65 8.84 -19.04
C ARG A 99 10.96 9.04 -17.68
N ILE A 100 10.81 7.99 -16.90
CA ILE A 100 10.24 8.06 -15.54
C ILE A 100 11.12 8.95 -14.67
N GLN A 101 12.45 8.79 -14.69
CA GLN A 101 13.36 9.65 -13.94
C GLN A 101 13.21 11.12 -14.34
N ALA A 102 13.20 11.42 -15.64
CA ALA A 102 13.03 12.78 -16.13
C ALA A 102 11.68 13.40 -15.78
N PHE A 103 10.61 12.61 -15.81
CA PHE A 103 9.24 13.06 -15.53
C PHE A 103 8.96 13.26 -14.03
N THR A 104 9.43 12.34 -13.19
CA THR A 104 9.16 12.37 -11.75
C THR A 104 10.03 13.35 -10.99
N ALA A 105 11.21 13.68 -11.53
CA ALA A 105 12.26 14.46 -10.84
C ALA A 105 12.55 13.93 -9.42
N ALA A 106 12.31 12.63 -9.19
CA ALA A 106 12.54 12.00 -7.89
C ALA A 106 14.05 11.94 -7.60
N SER A 107 14.42 12.18 -6.34
CA SER A 107 15.85 12.13 -5.93
C SER A 107 16.40 10.69 -5.88
N ALA A 108 15.53 9.71 -5.71
CA ALA A 108 15.87 8.29 -5.83
C ALA A 108 14.66 7.50 -6.34
N ILE A 109 14.91 6.53 -7.21
CA ILE A 109 13.93 5.58 -7.75
C ILE A 109 14.53 4.19 -7.73
N THR A 110 13.74 3.19 -7.33
CA THR A 110 14.00 1.78 -7.62
C THR A 110 12.81 1.21 -8.39
N ALA A 111 13.06 0.49 -9.47
CA ALA A 111 12.05 -0.09 -10.33
C ALA A 111 12.43 -1.50 -10.76
N ALA A 112 11.46 -2.40 -10.83
CA ALA A 112 11.65 -3.77 -11.33
C ALA A 112 10.41 -4.27 -12.05
N VAL A 113 10.63 -5.12 -13.04
CA VAL A 113 9.60 -5.90 -13.73
C VAL A 113 10.03 -7.37 -13.74
N ALA A 114 9.24 -8.21 -13.09
CA ALA A 114 9.45 -9.65 -13.03
C ALA A 114 8.37 -10.35 -13.87
N ILE A 115 8.78 -11.20 -14.81
CA ILE A 115 7.88 -11.99 -15.63
C ILE A 115 8.00 -13.46 -15.21
N PRO A 116 6.96 -14.06 -14.58
CA PRO A 116 6.95 -15.46 -14.20
C PRO A 116 7.39 -16.39 -15.34
N GLY A 117 8.29 -17.32 -15.06
CA GLY A 117 8.87 -18.22 -16.04
C GLY A 117 9.91 -17.61 -16.99
N LYS A 118 10.09 -16.25 -17.04
CA LYS A 118 10.97 -15.59 -18.01
C LYS A 118 12.18 -14.88 -17.41
N GLY A 119 12.05 -14.17 -16.30
CA GLY A 119 13.15 -13.46 -15.68
C GLY A 119 12.76 -12.11 -15.05
N LEU A 120 13.78 -11.32 -14.75
CA LEU A 120 13.68 -10.07 -14.02
C LEU A 120 14.48 -8.97 -14.73
N TRP A 121 13.89 -7.77 -14.76
CA TRP A 121 14.59 -6.51 -15.06
C TRP A 121 14.51 -5.61 -13.82
N GLN A 122 15.58 -4.87 -13.55
CA GLN A 122 15.61 -3.90 -12.45
C GLN A 122 16.53 -2.72 -12.79
N GLN A 123 16.18 -1.54 -12.27
CA GLN A 123 17.01 -0.33 -12.30
C GLN A 123 16.86 0.45 -11.00
N THR A 124 17.89 1.19 -10.62
CA THR A 124 17.86 2.06 -9.44
C THR A 124 18.73 3.28 -9.63
N SER A 125 18.28 4.43 -9.12
CA SER A 125 19.09 5.65 -8.94
C SER A 125 19.30 5.96 -7.45
N ALA A 126 19.01 5.00 -6.55
CA ALA A 126 19.27 5.15 -5.13
C ALA A 126 20.78 5.33 -4.86
N PRO A 127 21.18 6.16 -3.88
CA PRO A 127 22.58 6.28 -3.46
C PRO A 127 23.15 4.93 -3.01
N THR A 128 24.43 4.69 -3.29
CA THR A 128 25.10 3.42 -2.94
C THR A 128 25.21 3.18 -1.42
N ASP A 129 25.27 4.23 -0.64
CA ASP A 129 25.27 4.21 0.83
C ASP A 129 23.86 4.14 1.43
N ALA A 130 22.81 4.41 0.62
CA ALA A 130 21.40 4.34 0.99
C ALA A 130 20.58 3.64 -0.11
N PRO A 131 20.86 2.34 -0.42
CA PRO A 131 20.32 1.66 -1.61
C PRO A 131 18.85 1.23 -1.49
N ARG A 132 18.24 1.39 -0.32
CA ARG A 132 16.87 0.97 -0.05
C ARG A 132 15.91 2.14 -0.10
N LEU A 133 14.74 1.91 -0.67
CA LEU A 133 13.65 2.87 -0.61
C LEU A 133 12.54 2.39 0.33
N PHE A 134 11.79 3.33 0.85
CA PHE A 134 10.66 3.07 1.75
C PHE A 134 9.42 2.69 0.94
N TRP A 135 8.77 1.58 1.32
CA TRP A 135 7.57 1.06 0.64
C TRP A 135 6.26 1.51 1.29
N ALA A 136 6.34 2.28 2.36
CA ALA A 136 5.19 2.81 3.08
C ALA A 136 4.10 1.74 3.29
N SER A 137 2.84 2.05 3.01
CA SER A 137 1.72 1.13 3.22
C SER A 137 1.77 -0.17 2.40
N ALA A 138 2.61 -0.28 1.35
CA ALA A 138 2.81 -1.56 0.67
C ALA A 138 3.43 -2.63 1.61
N GLY A 139 4.05 -2.19 2.69
CA GLY A 139 4.51 -3.06 3.79
C GLY A 139 3.38 -3.75 4.57
N LYS A 140 2.13 -3.26 4.50
CA LYS A 140 0.98 -3.90 5.15
C LYS A 140 0.76 -5.35 4.71
N THR A 141 1.07 -5.66 3.47
CA THR A 141 0.98 -7.04 2.96
C THR A 141 1.88 -7.99 3.75
N PHE A 142 3.06 -7.55 4.20
CA PHE A 142 3.95 -8.38 5.02
C PHE A 142 3.36 -8.67 6.40
N THR A 143 2.81 -7.66 7.06
CA THR A 143 2.09 -7.83 8.34
C THR A 143 0.90 -8.78 8.16
N ALA A 144 0.12 -8.61 7.07
CA ALA A 144 -1.00 -9.50 6.76
C ALA A 144 -0.54 -10.94 6.53
N VAL A 145 0.56 -11.15 5.79
CA VAL A 145 1.11 -12.50 5.56
C VAL A 145 1.52 -13.16 6.87
N VAL A 146 2.18 -12.44 7.79
CA VAL A 146 2.53 -12.99 9.13
C VAL A 146 1.28 -13.40 9.90
N ILE A 147 0.24 -12.57 9.95
CA ILE A 147 -1.03 -12.91 10.61
C ILE A 147 -1.69 -14.14 9.96
N LEU A 148 -1.70 -14.20 8.64
CA LEU A 148 -2.28 -15.34 7.91
C LEU A 148 -1.48 -16.63 8.11
N GLN A 149 -0.15 -16.57 8.21
CA GLN A 149 0.67 -17.72 8.59
C GLN A 149 0.34 -18.21 10.00
N LEU A 150 0.19 -17.29 10.98
CA LEU A 150 -0.19 -17.64 12.33
C LEU A 150 -1.60 -18.27 12.39
N ALA A 151 -2.50 -17.84 11.51
CA ALA A 151 -3.81 -18.47 11.37
C ALA A 151 -3.72 -19.87 10.75
N GLU A 152 -2.91 -20.08 9.71
CA GLU A 152 -2.66 -21.42 9.14
C GLU A 152 -1.99 -22.37 10.15
N GLU A 153 -1.14 -21.84 11.02
CA GLU A 153 -0.52 -22.58 12.14
C GLU A 153 -1.51 -22.89 13.29
N GLY A 154 -2.76 -22.41 13.21
CA GLY A 154 -3.78 -22.58 14.26
C GLY A 154 -3.49 -21.83 15.56
N LYS A 155 -2.59 -20.83 15.53
CA LYS A 155 -2.21 -20.03 16.70
C LYS A 155 -3.20 -18.90 17.00
N LEU A 156 -3.99 -18.50 16.01
CA LEU A 156 -5.10 -17.56 16.14
C LEU A 156 -6.17 -17.90 15.10
N SER A 157 -7.39 -17.39 15.29
CA SER A 157 -8.43 -17.36 14.25
C SER A 157 -8.56 -15.94 13.70
N LEU A 158 -8.82 -15.81 12.40
CA LEU A 158 -9.15 -14.49 11.85
C LEU A 158 -10.45 -13.93 12.40
N ASP A 159 -11.30 -14.78 12.97
CA ASP A 159 -12.57 -14.42 13.57
C ASP A 159 -12.49 -14.25 15.11
N ASP A 160 -11.27 -14.35 15.69
CA ASP A 160 -11.03 -14.01 17.08
C ASP A 160 -11.33 -12.52 17.34
N PRO A 161 -12.01 -12.16 18.44
CA PRO A 161 -12.19 -10.78 18.81
C PRO A 161 -10.85 -10.13 19.18
N VAL A 162 -10.67 -8.88 18.78
CA VAL A 162 -9.42 -8.14 19.02
C VAL A 162 -9.09 -8.03 20.50
N SER A 163 -10.13 -7.92 21.36
CA SER A 163 -9.98 -7.84 22.83
C SER A 163 -9.31 -9.05 23.44
N LEU A 164 -9.37 -10.22 22.80
CA LEU A 164 -8.62 -11.41 23.24
C LEU A 164 -7.12 -11.14 23.31
N TRP A 165 -6.62 -10.31 22.43
CA TRP A 165 -5.20 -10.02 22.30
C TRP A 165 -4.81 -8.63 22.81
N VAL A 166 -5.65 -7.61 22.56
CA VAL A 166 -5.40 -6.22 22.93
C VAL A 166 -6.61 -5.67 23.70
N PRO A 167 -6.47 -5.38 25.00
CA PRO A 167 -7.59 -4.88 25.81
C PRO A 167 -7.95 -3.44 25.43
N ASP A 168 -9.16 -3.04 25.81
CA ASP A 168 -9.69 -1.67 25.70
C ASP A 168 -9.70 -1.08 24.27
N VAL A 169 -9.74 -1.90 23.25
CA VAL A 169 -9.98 -1.46 21.87
C VAL A 169 -11.46 -1.08 21.72
N PRO A 170 -11.79 0.10 21.16
CA PRO A 170 -13.19 0.44 20.88
C PRO A 170 -13.91 -0.66 20.08
N ASN A 171 -14.97 -1.22 20.64
CA ASN A 171 -15.70 -2.40 20.12
C ASN A 171 -14.80 -3.65 19.91
N GLY A 172 -13.72 -3.79 20.67
CA GLY A 172 -12.75 -4.87 20.52
C GLY A 172 -13.32 -6.29 20.75
N ASP A 173 -14.42 -6.40 21.51
CA ASP A 173 -15.14 -7.65 21.74
C ASP A 173 -15.94 -8.12 20.52
N VAL A 174 -16.20 -7.21 19.58
CA VAL A 174 -16.97 -7.44 18.35
C VAL A 174 -16.09 -7.39 17.10
N ALA A 175 -15.12 -6.46 17.07
CA ALA A 175 -14.16 -6.35 15.99
C ALA A 175 -13.22 -7.56 16.00
N THR A 176 -12.99 -8.14 14.82
CA THR A 176 -12.16 -9.33 14.65
C THR A 176 -10.79 -9.00 14.07
N VAL A 177 -9.83 -9.94 14.14
CA VAL A 177 -8.54 -9.84 13.44
C VAL A 177 -8.75 -9.63 11.95
N ARG A 178 -9.76 -10.26 11.35
CA ARG A 178 -10.18 -10.06 9.96
C ARG A 178 -10.57 -8.62 9.68
N ASP A 179 -11.31 -7.98 10.59
CA ASP A 179 -11.72 -6.59 10.44
C ASP A 179 -10.53 -5.62 10.46
N LEU A 180 -9.51 -5.90 11.27
CA LEU A 180 -8.27 -5.12 11.24
C LEU A 180 -7.55 -5.27 9.90
N LEU A 181 -7.40 -6.51 9.39
CA LEU A 181 -6.78 -6.79 8.09
C LEU A 181 -7.52 -6.10 6.94
N ALA A 182 -8.85 -6.08 6.99
CA ALA A 182 -9.72 -5.55 5.93
C ALA A 182 -10.07 -4.06 6.08
N HIS A 183 -9.67 -3.40 7.16
CA HIS A 183 -10.07 -2.03 7.49
C HIS A 183 -11.59 -1.85 7.71
N THR A 184 -12.24 -2.86 8.28
CA THR A 184 -13.69 -2.84 8.60
C THR A 184 -13.99 -2.79 10.09
N SER A 185 -12.98 -2.60 10.94
CA SER A 185 -13.13 -2.56 12.39
C SER A 185 -13.85 -1.33 12.95
N GLY A 186 -13.94 -0.25 12.17
CA GLY A 186 -14.43 1.05 12.65
C GLY A 186 -13.43 1.82 13.53
N LEU A 187 -12.21 1.31 13.70
CA LEU A 187 -11.21 1.92 14.55
C LEU A 187 -10.63 3.19 13.91
N PHE A 188 -10.62 4.29 14.67
CA PHE A 188 -10.04 5.56 14.24
C PHE A 188 -8.54 5.41 13.95
N SER A 189 -8.06 6.04 12.88
CA SER A 189 -6.65 6.05 12.52
C SER A 189 -5.92 7.19 13.21
N ALA A 190 -4.98 6.89 14.11
CA ALA A 190 -4.32 7.89 14.96
C ALA A 190 -3.59 9.00 14.18
N ASN A 191 -3.12 8.72 12.97
CA ASN A 191 -2.47 9.71 12.12
C ASN A 191 -3.44 10.72 11.49
N GLU A 192 -4.76 10.53 11.64
CA GLU A 192 -5.79 11.51 11.26
C GLU A 192 -6.13 12.49 12.40
N ASP A 193 -5.65 12.24 13.62
CA ASP A 193 -5.76 13.21 14.72
C ASP A 193 -4.85 14.40 14.46
N LEU A 194 -5.40 15.61 14.42
CA LEU A 194 -4.67 16.83 14.05
C LEU A 194 -3.46 17.11 14.94
N LYS A 195 -3.56 16.81 16.25
CA LYS A 195 -2.45 17.01 17.19
C LYS A 195 -1.37 15.96 16.98
N ALA A 196 -1.78 14.70 16.74
CA ALA A 196 -0.86 13.62 16.43
C ALA A 196 -0.16 13.82 15.07
N HIS A 197 -0.89 14.34 14.07
CA HIS A 197 -0.33 14.65 12.75
C HIS A 197 0.71 15.78 12.82
N ALA A 198 0.46 16.78 13.63
CA ALA A 198 1.40 17.91 13.85
C ALA A 198 2.63 17.56 14.71
N ASP A 199 2.61 16.43 15.42
CA ASP A 199 3.71 15.99 16.28
C ASP A 199 4.66 15.05 15.51
N PRO A 200 5.91 15.48 15.25
CA PRO A 200 6.86 14.70 14.45
C PRO A 200 7.54 13.58 15.23
N ARG A 201 7.10 13.25 16.46
CA ARG A 201 7.71 12.19 17.26
C ARG A 201 7.10 10.84 16.95
N TYR A 202 7.92 9.79 17.11
CA TYR A 202 7.42 8.41 17.08
C TYR A 202 6.37 8.18 18.16
N ARG A 203 5.33 7.49 17.82
CA ARG A 203 4.31 6.96 18.73
C ARG A 203 4.25 5.45 18.59
N ASP A 204 4.37 4.78 19.73
CA ASP A 204 4.19 3.35 19.79
C ASP A 204 2.70 2.94 19.59
N PRO A 205 2.41 1.66 19.39
CA PRO A 205 1.04 1.18 19.21
C PRO A 205 0.10 1.55 20.36
N ALA A 206 0.60 1.60 21.60
CA ALA A 206 -0.23 1.95 22.77
C ALA A 206 -0.63 3.43 22.75
N ALA A 207 0.28 4.32 22.36
CA ALA A 207 -0.01 5.74 22.18
C ALA A 207 -1.00 5.98 21.03
N ASN A 208 -0.87 5.27 19.91
CA ASN A 208 -1.83 5.32 18.80
C ASN A 208 -3.21 4.78 19.21
N LEU A 209 -3.26 3.69 19.96
CA LEU A 209 -4.50 3.17 20.53
C LEU A 209 -5.16 4.14 21.50
N ALA A 210 -4.38 4.83 22.35
CA ALA A 210 -4.91 5.86 23.24
C ALA A 210 -5.58 7.02 22.48
N ILE A 211 -5.03 7.41 21.32
CA ILE A 211 -5.69 8.36 20.42
C ILE A 211 -7.00 7.78 19.88
N ALA A 212 -6.98 6.56 19.34
CA ALA A 212 -8.17 5.92 18.80
C ALA A 212 -9.28 5.76 19.87
N ARG A 213 -8.92 5.49 21.12
CA ARG A 213 -9.88 5.43 22.26
C ARG A 213 -10.55 6.78 22.52
N ARG A 214 -9.81 7.90 22.46
CA ARG A 214 -10.39 9.23 22.66
C ARG A 214 -11.42 9.57 21.59
N HIS A 215 -11.18 9.14 20.35
CA HIS A 215 -12.14 9.32 19.27
C HIS A 215 -13.27 8.30 19.31
N GLY A 216 -13.06 7.11 19.87
CA GLY A 216 -14.02 6.00 19.84
C GLY A 216 -14.13 5.32 18.48
N ALA A 217 -15.05 4.36 18.36
CA ALA A 217 -15.30 3.69 17.08
C ALA A 217 -16.19 4.55 16.18
N MET A 218 -15.87 4.60 14.90
CA MET A 218 -16.57 5.43 13.91
C MET A 218 -17.85 4.74 13.37
N PHE A 219 -17.89 3.41 13.40
CA PHE A 219 -19.02 2.59 12.99
C PHE A 219 -18.87 1.18 13.60
N CYS A 220 -19.94 0.38 13.58
CA CYS A 220 -19.89 -1.00 14.06
C CYS A 220 -19.00 -1.87 13.16
N PRO A 221 -18.16 -2.74 13.75
CA PRO A 221 -17.32 -3.67 13.01
C PRO A 221 -18.10 -4.40 11.91
N GLY A 222 -17.53 -4.51 10.72
CA GLY A 222 -18.14 -5.07 9.51
C GLY A 222 -19.06 -4.11 8.75
N GLY A 223 -19.62 -3.09 9.38
CA GLY A 223 -20.68 -2.26 8.80
C GLY A 223 -20.24 -1.36 7.66
N ARG A 224 -19.00 -0.87 7.68
CA ARG A 224 -18.42 0.01 6.67
C ARG A 224 -16.94 -0.29 6.48
N TRP A 225 -16.35 0.32 5.48
CA TRP A 225 -14.90 0.31 5.25
C TRP A 225 -14.30 1.69 5.54
N ARG A 226 -13.21 1.72 6.29
CA ARG A 226 -12.37 2.91 6.48
C ARG A 226 -10.95 2.51 6.84
N TYR A 227 -10.01 3.02 6.08
CA TYR A 227 -8.59 2.76 6.28
C TYR A 227 -8.13 3.17 7.68
N SER A 228 -7.39 2.31 8.38
CA SER A 228 -6.85 2.60 9.70
C SER A 228 -5.44 2.03 9.87
N ASN A 229 -4.44 2.91 10.01
CA ASN A 229 -3.09 2.50 10.37
C ASN A 229 -3.04 1.94 11.79
N THR A 230 -3.84 2.50 12.72
CA THR A 230 -3.95 1.98 14.08
C THR A 230 -4.42 0.51 14.09
N GLY A 231 -5.28 0.11 13.16
CA GLY A 231 -5.65 -1.30 13.00
C GLY A 231 -4.45 -2.19 12.72
N TYR A 232 -3.51 -1.72 11.90
CA TYR A 232 -2.27 -2.46 11.61
C TYR A 232 -1.26 -2.41 12.75
N ASP A 233 -1.21 -1.33 13.53
CA ASP A 233 -0.45 -1.30 14.78
C ASP A 233 -0.92 -2.41 15.73
N LEU A 234 -2.25 -2.60 15.85
CA LEU A 234 -2.81 -3.67 16.66
C LEU A 234 -2.50 -5.07 16.10
N LEU A 235 -2.46 -5.25 14.77
CA LEU A 235 -2.00 -6.52 14.18
C LEU A 235 -0.54 -6.81 14.57
N GLY A 236 0.33 -5.79 14.61
CA GLY A 236 1.70 -5.92 15.13
C GLY A 236 1.74 -6.35 16.59
N GLU A 237 0.86 -5.82 17.43
CA GLU A 237 0.73 -6.23 18.84
C GLU A 237 0.18 -7.66 18.98
N ILE A 238 -0.75 -8.06 18.12
CA ILE A 238 -1.24 -9.45 18.07
C ILE A 238 -0.09 -10.40 17.69
N VAL A 239 0.70 -10.07 16.67
CA VAL A 239 1.92 -10.84 16.33
C VAL A 239 2.84 -10.96 17.54
N ARG A 240 3.11 -9.87 18.24
CA ARG A 240 3.98 -9.87 19.43
C ARG A 240 3.49 -10.81 20.52
N LYS A 241 2.17 -10.91 20.71
CA LYS A 241 1.55 -11.79 21.73
C LYS A 241 1.48 -13.26 21.30
N VAL A 242 1.19 -13.51 20.04
CA VAL A 242 0.97 -14.86 19.50
C VAL A 242 2.29 -15.53 19.11
N ASP A 243 3.21 -14.78 18.48
CA ASP A 243 4.49 -15.29 17.97
C ASP A 243 5.67 -15.00 18.91
N HIS A 244 5.44 -14.23 19.99
CA HIS A 244 6.46 -13.80 20.97
C HIS A 244 7.64 -13.05 20.32
N ARG A 245 7.40 -12.40 19.18
CA ARG A 245 8.38 -11.62 18.41
C ARG A 245 7.80 -10.24 18.06
N SER A 246 8.68 -9.24 17.97
CA SER A 246 8.30 -7.97 17.37
C SER A 246 8.00 -8.15 15.87
N ILE A 247 7.24 -7.22 15.29
CA ILE A 247 6.81 -7.36 13.89
C ILE A 247 8.00 -7.42 12.91
N ASP A 248 9.06 -6.66 13.15
CA ASP A 248 10.28 -6.66 12.34
C ASP A 248 11.01 -8.01 12.41
N VAL A 249 11.10 -8.62 13.60
CA VAL A 249 11.69 -9.95 13.79
C VAL A 249 10.81 -11.02 13.15
N ALA A 250 9.48 -10.95 13.32
CA ALA A 250 8.56 -11.91 12.72
C ALA A 250 8.63 -11.88 11.19
N ILE A 251 8.61 -10.70 10.56
CA ILE A 251 8.75 -10.54 9.10
C ILE A 251 10.12 -11.05 8.64
N THR A 252 11.18 -10.70 9.35
CA THR A 252 12.53 -11.14 9.00
C THR A 252 12.65 -12.66 9.00
N THR A 253 12.16 -13.31 10.07
CA THR A 253 12.31 -14.76 10.25
C THR A 253 11.33 -15.59 9.41
N ARG A 254 10.13 -15.06 9.14
CA ARG A 254 9.08 -15.80 8.43
C ARG A 254 9.04 -15.52 6.93
N ILE A 255 9.59 -14.39 6.47
CA ILE A 255 9.48 -13.96 5.08
C ILE A 255 10.86 -13.67 4.47
N ILE A 256 11.60 -12.69 5.02
CA ILE A 256 12.82 -12.17 4.39
C ILE A 256 13.91 -13.23 4.31
N ALA A 257 14.25 -13.85 5.44
CA ALA A 257 15.31 -14.85 5.50
C ALA A 257 15.00 -16.14 4.70
N PRO A 258 13.79 -16.74 4.80
CA PRO A 258 13.46 -17.92 4.00
C PRO A 258 13.44 -17.68 2.49
N LEU A 259 13.17 -16.45 2.05
CA LEU A 259 13.16 -16.10 0.63
C LEU A 259 14.51 -15.57 0.13
N GLY A 260 15.50 -15.33 1.03
CA GLY A 260 16.81 -14.78 0.68
C GLY A 260 16.75 -13.35 0.11
N LEU A 261 15.85 -12.49 0.63
CA LEU A 261 15.65 -11.11 0.16
C LEU A 261 16.74 -10.19 0.76
N THR A 262 17.88 -10.12 0.12
CA THR A 262 19.10 -9.54 0.69
C THR A 262 19.07 -8.00 0.78
N SER A 263 18.35 -7.32 -0.11
CA SER A 263 18.17 -5.88 -0.05
C SER A 263 17.11 -5.48 0.98
N MET A 264 16.15 -6.37 1.25
CA MET A 264 14.97 -6.07 2.05
C MET A 264 15.27 -6.07 3.56
N ARG A 265 14.65 -5.14 4.27
CA ARG A 265 14.62 -5.11 5.73
C ARG A 265 13.26 -4.72 6.25
N ALA A 266 12.85 -5.36 7.35
CA ALA A 266 11.78 -4.87 8.19
C ALA A 266 12.40 -3.92 9.24
N LEU A 267 11.91 -2.68 9.29
CA LEU A 267 12.42 -1.67 10.21
C LEU A 267 11.93 -1.94 11.62
N VAL A 268 12.83 -1.80 12.60
CA VAL A 268 12.47 -1.76 14.02
C VAL A 268 11.61 -0.53 14.26
N PRO A 269 10.38 -0.65 14.79
CA PRO A 269 9.52 0.50 15.01
C PRO A 269 10.18 1.56 15.90
N GLY A 270 10.30 2.79 15.39
CA GLY A 270 10.98 3.89 16.08
C GLY A 270 12.52 3.78 16.17
N GLY A 271 13.13 2.76 15.56
CA GLY A 271 14.58 2.50 15.62
C GLY A 271 15.42 3.26 14.58
N GLY A 272 14.79 4.08 13.75
CA GLY A 272 15.45 4.82 12.67
C GLY A 272 15.64 3.99 11.39
N ALA A 273 15.88 4.68 10.27
CA ALA A 273 15.95 4.12 8.94
C ALA A 273 17.35 4.25 8.32
N VAL A 274 18.33 3.54 8.88
CA VAL A 274 19.72 3.55 8.37
C VAL A 274 19.83 2.84 7.03
N GLY A 275 20.55 3.46 6.07
CA GLY A 275 20.77 2.91 4.71
C GLY A 275 19.50 2.95 3.84
N VAL A 276 18.61 3.88 4.13
CA VAL A 276 17.39 4.18 3.36
C VAL A 276 17.55 5.52 2.68
N ALA A 277 17.19 5.60 1.40
CA ALA A 277 17.23 6.85 0.65
C ALA A 277 16.38 7.93 1.36
N PRO A 278 16.92 9.14 1.55
CA PRO A 278 16.24 10.21 2.24
C PRO A 278 14.89 10.53 1.59
N LEU A 279 13.85 10.64 2.40
CA LEU A 279 12.56 11.12 1.95
C LEU A 279 12.65 12.63 1.72
N THR A 280 12.16 13.08 0.57
CA THR A 280 12.18 14.50 0.20
C THR A 280 10.76 14.94 -0.18
N ALA A 281 10.24 15.94 0.49
CA ALA A 281 8.92 16.53 0.18
C ALA A 281 9.01 18.05 0.19
N VAL A 282 8.22 18.69 -0.66
CA VAL A 282 8.21 20.16 -0.81
C VAL A 282 7.25 20.82 0.19
N HIS A 283 6.12 20.15 0.49
CA HIS A 283 5.00 20.77 1.21
C HIS A 283 4.84 20.30 2.65
N GLU A 284 5.31 19.11 2.96
CA GLU A 284 5.18 18.52 4.30
C GLU A 284 6.51 17.92 4.75
N LYS A 285 6.80 17.99 6.05
CA LYS A 285 8.00 17.37 6.59
C LYS A 285 7.86 15.84 6.53
N PRO A 286 8.79 15.12 5.87
CA PRO A 286 8.77 13.66 5.86
C PRO A 286 8.91 13.08 7.28
N ILE A 287 8.24 11.94 7.49
CA ILE A 287 8.43 11.13 8.70
C ILE A 287 9.68 10.26 8.59
N ASP A 288 10.23 9.80 9.71
CA ASP A 288 11.17 8.69 9.69
C ASP A 288 10.43 7.41 9.26
N PRO A 289 10.89 6.65 8.26
CA PRO A 289 10.23 5.43 7.79
C PRO A 289 9.93 4.40 8.89
N SER A 290 10.77 4.32 9.94
CA SER A 290 10.57 3.40 11.06
C SER A 290 9.32 3.70 11.90
N TRP A 291 8.74 4.91 11.77
CA TRP A 291 7.53 5.30 12.50
C TRP A 291 6.27 4.62 11.96
N ALA A 292 6.31 4.11 10.74
CA ALA A 292 5.17 3.41 10.17
C ALA A 292 4.85 2.09 10.89
N GLY A 293 5.78 1.54 11.67
CA GLY A 293 5.58 0.32 12.46
C GLY A 293 5.00 -0.81 11.61
N ALA A 294 4.04 -1.56 12.15
CA ALA A 294 3.38 -2.65 11.43
C ALA A 294 2.51 -2.20 10.24
N ALA A 295 2.22 -0.89 10.14
CA ALA A 295 1.45 -0.33 9.03
C ALA A 295 2.31 -0.03 7.78
N GLY A 296 3.65 -0.16 7.87
CA GLY A 296 4.56 0.10 6.77
C GLY A 296 6.01 -0.29 7.10
N PRO A 297 6.29 -1.54 7.47
CA PRO A 297 7.58 -1.93 8.07
C PRO A 297 8.74 -2.06 7.08
N ILE A 298 8.52 -1.91 5.75
CA ILE A 298 9.46 -2.42 4.75
C ILE A 298 10.26 -1.32 4.05
N VAL A 299 11.57 -1.57 3.96
CA VAL A 299 12.49 -0.90 3.05
C VAL A 299 13.22 -1.93 2.19
N SER A 300 13.41 -1.64 0.91
CA SER A 300 13.96 -2.60 -0.06
C SER A 300 14.32 -1.91 -1.37
N ASP A 301 15.02 -2.63 -2.26
CA ASP A 301 14.95 -2.38 -3.69
C ASP A 301 13.67 -2.99 -4.31
N ALA A 302 13.40 -2.67 -5.57
CA ALA A 302 12.21 -3.16 -6.26
C ALA A 302 12.33 -4.65 -6.65
N ALA A 303 13.53 -5.18 -6.84
CA ALA A 303 13.71 -6.58 -7.22
C ALA A 303 13.28 -7.53 -6.10
N ASP A 304 13.72 -7.28 -4.86
CA ASP A 304 13.30 -8.10 -3.73
C ASP A 304 11.80 -7.95 -3.44
N MET A 305 11.21 -6.77 -3.70
CA MET A 305 9.78 -6.59 -3.61
C MET A 305 9.03 -7.46 -4.64
N THR A 306 9.51 -7.55 -5.89
CA THR A 306 8.90 -8.46 -6.88
C THR A 306 9.08 -9.93 -6.52
N ARG A 307 10.23 -10.31 -5.92
CA ARG A 307 10.46 -11.69 -5.45
C ARG A 307 9.52 -12.08 -4.31
N PHE A 308 9.28 -11.15 -3.37
CA PHE A 308 8.28 -11.36 -2.31
C PHE A 308 6.89 -11.61 -2.90
N TRP A 309 6.42 -10.75 -3.83
CA TRP A 309 5.11 -10.91 -4.44
C TRP A 309 5.01 -12.18 -5.28
N ALA A 310 6.06 -12.56 -6.01
CA ALA A 310 6.11 -13.82 -6.74
C ALA A 310 6.03 -15.03 -5.78
N ALA A 311 6.68 -14.95 -4.62
CA ALA A 311 6.61 -16.00 -3.61
C ALA A 311 5.22 -16.10 -2.96
N LEU A 312 4.57 -14.96 -2.69
CA LEU A 312 3.21 -14.92 -2.16
C LEU A 312 2.21 -15.52 -3.14
N LEU A 313 2.20 -15.03 -4.39
CA LEU A 313 1.31 -15.51 -5.43
C LEU A 313 1.62 -16.95 -5.89
N GLY A 314 2.85 -17.41 -5.70
CA GLY A 314 3.29 -18.78 -6.00
C GLY A 314 3.09 -19.78 -4.86
N GLY A 315 2.36 -19.43 -3.80
CA GLY A 315 2.03 -20.35 -2.71
C GLY A 315 3.20 -20.72 -1.79
N ARG A 316 4.32 -19.96 -1.83
CA ARG A 316 5.51 -20.25 -1.00
C ARG A 316 5.43 -19.72 0.42
N LEU A 317 4.56 -18.76 0.68
CA LEU A 317 4.39 -18.10 1.98
C LEU A 317 3.11 -18.49 2.68
N LEU A 318 2.07 -18.78 1.92
CA LEU A 318 0.72 -19.14 2.36
C LEU A 318 0.19 -20.24 1.43
N SER A 319 -0.76 -21.03 1.89
CA SER A 319 -1.49 -21.97 1.02
C SER A 319 -2.27 -21.22 -0.06
N ASP A 320 -2.49 -21.84 -1.21
CA ASP A 320 -3.30 -21.28 -2.31
C ASP A 320 -4.70 -20.85 -1.84
N GLY A 321 -5.29 -21.60 -0.90
CA GLY A 321 -6.60 -21.28 -0.31
C GLY A 321 -6.57 -19.96 0.44
N THR A 322 -5.52 -19.73 1.24
CA THR A 322 -5.34 -18.50 2.00
C THR A 322 -5.03 -17.33 1.10
N VAL A 323 -4.17 -17.50 0.08
CA VAL A 323 -3.90 -16.43 -0.90
C VAL A 323 -5.19 -16.01 -1.61
N ARG A 324 -6.02 -16.95 -2.07
CA ARG A 324 -7.34 -16.61 -2.66
C ARG A 324 -8.26 -15.89 -1.67
N THR A 325 -8.20 -16.21 -0.38
CA THR A 325 -9.01 -15.57 0.65
C THR A 325 -8.67 -14.08 0.78
N MET A 326 -7.41 -13.67 0.51
CA MET A 326 -7.01 -12.26 0.57
C MET A 326 -7.82 -11.37 -0.40
N ALA A 327 -8.24 -11.89 -1.56
CA ALA A 327 -9.02 -11.15 -2.58
C ALA A 327 -10.49 -11.62 -2.67
N ARG A 328 -11.01 -12.35 -1.69
CA ARG A 328 -12.37 -12.90 -1.75
C ARG A 328 -13.45 -11.87 -1.44
N LYS A 329 -13.18 -10.92 -0.53
CA LYS A 329 -14.09 -9.84 -0.17
C LYS A 329 -13.34 -8.53 -0.34
N LEU A 330 -13.77 -7.73 -1.32
CA LEU A 330 -13.05 -6.55 -1.77
C LEU A 330 -13.92 -5.32 -1.54
N TYR A 331 -13.49 -4.48 -0.62
CA TYR A 331 -14.20 -3.28 -0.20
C TYR A 331 -13.75 -2.09 -1.05
N PRO A 332 -14.67 -1.26 -1.58
CA PRO A 332 -14.33 -0.03 -2.28
C PRO A 332 -13.49 0.89 -1.39
N MET A 333 -12.42 1.42 -1.94
CA MET A 333 -11.56 2.39 -1.29
C MET A 333 -12.00 3.83 -1.59
N PHE A 334 -11.07 4.78 -1.50
CA PHE A 334 -11.32 6.21 -1.70
C PHE A 334 -11.58 6.57 -3.16
N ASP A 335 -10.86 5.92 -4.08
CA ASP A 335 -10.93 6.21 -5.50
C ASP A 335 -11.74 5.14 -6.24
N PRO A 336 -12.56 5.52 -7.23
CA PRO A 336 -13.23 4.56 -8.09
C PRO A 336 -12.24 3.57 -8.72
N GLY A 337 -12.61 2.29 -8.73
CA GLY A 337 -11.76 1.24 -9.30
C GLY A 337 -10.63 0.75 -8.38
N THR A 338 -10.58 1.19 -7.12
CA THR A 338 -9.65 0.66 -6.12
C THR A 338 -10.40 -0.04 -5.00
N TYR A 339 -9.91 -1.22 -4.62
CA TYR A 339 -10.57 -2.10 -3.65
C TYR A 339 -9.56 -2.69 -2.68
N TYR A 340 -10.00 -3.01 -1.46
CA TYR A 340 -9.16 -3.55 -0.41
C TYR A 340 -9.65 -4.90 0.09
N GLY A 341 -8.73 -5.85 0.17
CA GLY A 341 -8.96 -7.18 0.72
C GLY A 341 -8.28 -7.37 2.09
N LEU A 342 -7.71 -8.55 2.34
CA LEU A 342 -6.93 -8.81 3.55
C LEU A 342 -5.46 -8.43 3.31
N GLY A 343 -5.10 -7.16 3.54
CA GLY A 343 -3.74 -6.66 3.37
C GLY A 343 -3.26 -6.55 1.93
N ILE A 344 -4.15 -6.55 0.97
CA ILE A 344 -3.88 -6.32 -0.45
C ILE A 344 -4.87 -5.33 -1.05
N MET A 345 -4.45 -4.68 -2.12
CA MET A 345 -5.29 -3.82 -2.97
C MET A 345 -5.56 -4.50 -4.31
N VAL A 346 -6.73 -4.25 -4.85
CA VAL A 346 -7.07 -4.55 -6.24
C VAL A 346 -7.36 -3.24 -6.95
N PHE A 347 -6.70 -3.02 -8.07
CA PHE A 347 -6.96 -1.90 -8.98
C PHE A 347 -7.74 -2.47 -10.19
N ASP A 348 -8.93 -1.97 -10.44
CA ASP A 348 -9.75 -2.34 -11.60
C ASP A 348 -10.22 -1.06 -12.27
N VAL A 349 -9.39 -0.53 -13.14
CA VAL A 349 -9.58 0.76 -13.81
C VAL A 349 -9.37 0.60 -15.32
N THR A 350 -9.85 1.57 -16.10
CA THR A 350 -9.59 1.64 -17.53
C THR A 350 -8.63 2.80 -17.82
N ASP A 351 -7.58 2.52 -18.61
CA ASP A 351 -6.62 3.50 -19.08
C ASP A 351 -6.51 3.38 -20.62
N ASP A 352 -6.86 4.43 -21.35
CA ASP A 352 -6.82 4.47 -22.81
C ASP A 352 -7.44 3.24 -23.48
N SER A 353 -8.67 2.86 -23.10
CA SER A 353 -9.38 1.65 -23.54
C SER A 353 -8.76 0.31 -23.12
N ARG A 354 -7.68 0.33 -22.32
CA ARG A 354 -7.11 -0.87 -21.72
C ARG A 354 -7.69 -1.07 -20.32
N SER A 355 -8.30 -2.23 -20.08
CA SER A 355 -8.67 -2.64 -18.72
C SER A 355 -7.41 -2.99 -17.93
N ILE A 356 -7.22 -2.32 -16.80
CA ILE A 356 -6.14 -2.59 -15.86
C ILE A 356 -6.76 -3.29 -14.67
N ARG A 357 -6.39 -4.55 -14.47
CA ARG A 357 -6.70 -5.27 -13.24
C ARG A 357 -5.39 -5.70 -12.60
N TRP A 358 -5.00 -5.02 -11.53
CA TRP A 358 -3.80 -5.33 -10.79
C TRP A 358 -4.14 -5.84 -9.40
N ILE A 359 -3.33 -6.77 -8.90
CA ILE A 359 -3.40 -7.29 -7.54
C ILE A 359 -2.08 -6.92 -6.88
N GLY A 360 -2.13 -6.12 -5.83
CA GLY A 360 -0.91 -5.58 -5.26
C GLY A 360 -1.15 -4.76 -3.99
N HIS A 361 -0.32 -3.77 -3.79
CA HIS A 361 -0.52 -2.73 -2.78
C HIS A 361 0.26 -1.47 -3.16
N ALA A 362 -0.34 -0.32 -2.89
CA ALA A 362 0.37 0.96 -3.00
C ALA A 362 0.68 1.53 -1.62
N GLY A 363 1.64 2.41 -1.57
CA GLY A 363 2.02 3.12 -0.35
C GLY A 363 2.43 4.55 -0.65
N GLY A 364 2.18 5.45 0.30
CA GLY A 364 2.59 6.84 0.20
C GLY A 364 2.69 7.48 1.57
N THR A 365 3.58 8.46 1.66
CA THR A 365 3.76 9.39 2.77
C THR A 365 4.46 10.63 2.20
N PRO A 366 4.43 11.77 2.85
CA PRO A 366 5.20 12.92 2.39
C PRO A 366 6.64 12.51 2.07
N GLY A 367 7.07 12.73 0.81
CA GLY A 367 8.41 12.41 0.33
C GLY A 367 8.67 10.98 -0.10
N ALA A 368 7.67 10.10 -0.12
CA ALA A 368 7.80 8.74 -0.68
C ALA A 368 6.50 8.25 -1.31
N SER A 369 6.62 7.57 -2.44
CA SER A 369 5.51 6.85 -3.10
C SER A 369 6.00 5.50 -3.59
N ALA A 370 5.19 4.46 -3.41
CA ALA A 370 5.53 3.10 -3.84
C ALA A 370 4.30 2.35 -4.34
N VAL A 371 4.50 1.43 -5.26
CA VAL A 371 3.50 0.46 -5.71
C VAL A 371 4.20 -0.84 -6.09
N VAL A 372 3.58 -1.93 -5.73
CA VAL A 372 3.90 -3.24 -6.27
C VAL A 372 2.60 -3.91 -6.67
N ALA A 373 2.58 -4.50 -7.86
CA ALA A 373 1.38 -5.16 -8.36
C ALA A 373 1.70 -6.25 -9.38
N TYR A 374 0.92 -7.31 -9.34
CA TYR A 374 0.81 -8.29 -10.40
C TYR A 374 -0.27 -7.88 -11.39
N SER A 375 0.07 -7.84 -12.66
CA SER A 375 -0.86 -7.63 -13.78
C SER A 375 -1.11 -8.98 -14.46
N PRO A 376 -2.30 -9.60 -14.29
CA PRO A 376 -2.62 -10.85 -14.98
C PRO A 376 -2.57 -10.73 -16.51
N SER A 377 -3.04 -9.60 -17.07
CA SER A 377 -3.04 -9.37 -18.51
C SER A 377 -1.65 -9.31 -19.14
N ASP A 378 -0.65 -8.82 -18.39
CA ASP A 378 0.74 -8.75 -18.81
C ASP A 378 1.54 -9.98 -18.37
N ASN A 379 0.97 -10.80 -17.48
CA ASN A 379 1.66 -11.85 -16.74
C ASN A 379 2.98 -11.33 -16.15
N ALA A 380 2.92 -10.20 -15.47
CA ALA A 380 4.10 -9.51 -14.94
C ALA A 380 3.84 -8.91 -13.57
N ILE A 381 4.86 -8.93 -12.72
CA ILE A 381 4.89 -8.20 -11.45
C ILE A 381 5.72 -6.94 -11.67
N VAL A 382 5.18 -5.79 -11.42
CA VAL A 382 5.87 -4.50 -11.44
C VAL A 382 6.01 -3.96 -10.03
N ALA A 383 7.18 -3.40 -9.71
CA ALA A 383 7.43 -2.74 -8.45
C ALA A 383 8.16 -1.42 -8.71
N VAL A 384 7.70 -0.33 -8.12
CA VAL A 384 8.31 1.00 -8.20
C VAL A 384 8.21 1.65 -6.84
N ALA A 385 9.33 2.13 -6.31
CA ALA A 385 9.35 3.06 -5.19
C ALA A 385 10.21 4.27 -5.57
N LEU A 386 9.80 5.45 -5.12
CA LEU A 386 10.49 6.70 -5.39
C LEU A 386 10.39 7.67 -4.20
N THR A 387 11.37 8.55 -4.10
CA THR A 387 11.38 9.66 -3.15
C THR A 387 10.94 10.94 -3.86
N GLY A 388 10.33 11.85 -3.12
CA GLY A 388 9.77 13.10 -3.65
C GLY A 388 8.25 13.10 -3.67
N ASP A 389 7.67 14.09 -4.34
CA ASP A 389 6.21 14.30 -4.40
C ASP A 389 5.56 13.61 -5.61
N ALA A 390 6.33 12.88 -6.42
CA ALA A 390 5.80 12.15 -7.57
C ALA A 390 5.07 10.87 -7.15
N VAL A 391 4.18 10.38 -8.03
CA VAL A 391 3.33 9.21 -7.77
C VAL A 391 3.86 7.98 -8.51
N SER A 392 3.97 6.84 -7.81
CA SER A 392 4.56 5.60 -8.32
C SER A 392 3.65 4.82 -9.29
N VAL A 393 2.32 4.89 -9.14
CA VAL A 393 1.36 4.11 -9.94
C VAL A 393 1.45 4.41 -11.44
N PRO A 394 1.50 5.68 -11.89
CA PRO A 394 1.73 5.97 -13.32
C PRO A 394 3.06 5.44 -13.85
N ALA A 395 4.13 5.48 -13.05
CA ALA A 395 5.43 4.94 -13.43
C ALA A 395 5.37 3.42 -13.64
N ALA A 396 4.70 2.69 -12.76
CA ALA A 396 4.47 1.25 -12.90
C ALA A 396 3.66 0.93 -14.18
N ASN A 397 2.62 1.72 -14.47
CA ASN A 397 1.82 1.55 -15.70
C ASN A 397 2.66 1.76 -16.97
N LEU A 398 3.55 2.77 -16.99
CA LEU A 398 4.45 2.99 -18.12
C LEU A 398 5.39 1.79 -18.34
N LEU A 399 5.93 1.19 -17.27
CA LEU A 399 6.76 0.00 -17.37
C LEU A 399 6.00 -1.21 -17.92
N LEU A 400 4.75 -1.43 -17.48
CA LEU A 400 3.93 -2.51 -18.02
C LEU A 400 3.55 -2.26 -19.50
N LYS A 401 3.23 -1.03 -19.88
CA LYS A 401 3.01 -0.65 -21.31
C LYS A 401 4.25 -0.92 -22.17
N ALA A 402 5.45 -0.77 -21.62
CA ALA A 402 6.70 -1.05 -22.33
C ALA A 402 6.92 -2.55 -22.65
N LEU A 403 6.16 -3.47 -22.01
CA LEU A 403 6.19 -4.90 -22.35
C LEU A 403 5.56 -5.20 -23.71
N GLY A 404 4.75 -4.29 -24.25
CA GLY A 404 3.99 -4.43 -25.48
C GLY A 404 2.50 -4.66 -25.20
N PRO A 405 1.69 -4.92 -26.27
CA PRO A 405 0.28 -5.19 -26.09
C PRO A 405 0.09 -6.44 -25.21
N PRO A 406 -0.97 -6.48 -24.39
CA PRO A 406 -1.34 -7.69 -23.64
C PRO A 406 -1.53 -8.87 -24.60
N LYS A 407 -1.12 -10.04 -24.18
CA LYS A 407 -1.29 -11.27 -24.96
C LYS A 407 -2.67 -11.86 -24.76
#